data_a5372b9940026a1d2dac322cb221dadb
#
_entry.id   a5372b9940026a1d2dac322cb221dadb
#
_cell.length_a   1.000
_cell.length_b   1.000
_cell.length_c   1.000
_cell.angle_alpha   90.00
_cell.angle_beta   90.00
_cell.angle_gamma   90.00
#
_symmetry.space_group_name_H-M   'P 1'
#
loop_
_entity.id
_entity.type
_entity.pdbx_description
1 polymer ?
#
loop_
_entity_poly.entity_id
_entity_poly.type
_entity_poly.pdbx_seq_one_letter_code
_entity_poly.pdbx_strand_id
1 'polypeptide(L)'
;SGMERISINEVTQLFGRAGRPKYDTSGRALLIARSKEEIRDLYSKYIDAELEPIDSSLGILPVLRTHVLAFISTNFLRSEESITNFFSETFYGYQYSNLHEIKANIRKILEELIRWGFVERKGSIYNATKLGARISELYIDPLSGKRIADMLQKERDDIANLFMISNTLEMKPYVKVTDEA
;
A
#
# COMPACT_ATOMS: atom_id res chain seq x y z
N SER A 1 -4.85 -19.77 -16.47
CA SER A 1 -4.00 -18.79 -15.78
C SER A 1 -4.01 -17.49 -16.57
N GLY A 2 -4.90 -16.55 -16.23
CA GLY A 2 -4.91 -15.25 -16.86
C GLY A 2 -3.73 -14.45 -16.32
N MET A 3 -2.71 -14.20 -17.14
CA MET A 3 -1.78 -13.10 -16.89
C MET A 3 -2.62 -11.83 -16.83
N GLU A 4 -2.59 -11.14 -15.72
CA GLU A 4 -3.19 -9.82 -15.59
C GLU A 4 -2.46 -8.87 -16.55
N ARG A 5 -3.21 -8.25 -17.45
CA ARG A 5 -2.61 -7.33 -18.43
C ARG A 5 -2.15 -6.07 -17.68
N ILE A 6 -0.93 -5.64 -17.92
CA ILE A 6 -0.32 -4.42 -17.38
C ILE A 6 -1.26 -3.21 -17.60
N SER A 7 -1.29 -2.27 -16.67
CA SER A 7 -2.08 -1.04 -16.78
C SER A 7 -1.57 -0.13 -17.92
N ILE A 8 -2.44 0.75 -18.43
CA ILE A 8 -2.07 1.70 -19.48
C ILE A 8 -0.98 2.64 -18.98
N ASN A 9 -1.10 3.10 -17.73
CA ASN A 9 -0.13 3.99 -17.10
C ASN A 9 1.26 3.35 -16.97
N GLU A 10 1.34 2.07 -16.59
CA GLU A 10 2.62 1.34 -16.51
C GLU A 10 3.26 1.16 -17.87
N VAL A 11 2.49 0.79 -18.90
CA VAL A 11 3.01 0.67 -20.27
C VAL A 11 3.50 2.01 -20.78
N THR A 12 2.77 3.10 -20.53
CA THR A 12 3.18 4.46 -20.89
C THR A 12 4.48 4.87 -20.20
N GLN A 13 4.64 4.53 -18.90
CA GLN A 13 5.90 4.77 -18.19
C GLN A 13 7.06 3.97 -18.79
N LEU A 14 6.82 2.72 -19.18
CA LEU A 14 7.83 1.91 -19.90
C LEU A 14 8.21 2.52 -21.23
N PHE A 15 7.24 3.03 -22.01
CA PHE A 15 7.49 3.76 -23.24
C PHE A 15 8.33 5.02 -23.02
N GLY A 16 8.07 5.75 -21.94
CA GLY A 16 8.84 6.93 -21.53
C GLY A 16 10.30 6.64 -21.14
N ARG A 17 10.70 5.36 -21.04
CA ARG A 17 12.11 4.94 -20.84
C ARG A 17 12.85 4.72 -22.13
N ALA A 18 12.18 4.77 -23.28
CA ALA A 18 12.81 4.66 -24.59
C ALA A 18 13.49 6.00 -24.97
N GLY A 19 14.82 5.97 -25.06
CA GLY A 19 15.63 7.16 -25.33
C GLY A 19 15.99 7.98 -24.07
N ARG A 20 17.06 8.77 -24.20
CA ARG A 20 17.57 9.64 -23.14
C ARG A 20 17.55 11.10 -23.61
N PRO A 21 16.73 11.99 -23.02
CA PRO A 21 16.50 13.35 -23.53
C PRO A 21 17.73 14.19 -23.84
N LYS A 22 18.87 13.90 -23.16
CA LYS A 22 20.14 14.65 -23.36
C LYS A 22 21.06 14.02 -24.42
N TYR A 23 20.85 12.78 -24.80
CA TYR A 23 21.79 11.99 -25.61
C TYR A 23 21.17 11.44 -26.88
N ASP A 24 19.88 11.17 -26.88
CA ASP A 24 19.17 10.53 -27.99
C ASP A 24 18.16 11.51 -28.61
N THR A 25 18.13 11.60 -29.92
CA THR A 25 17.16 12.43 -30.66
C THR A 25 15.80 11.76 -30.80
N SER A 26 15.72 10.44 -30.64
CA SER A 26 14.50 9.65 -30.71
C SER A 26 14.64 8.38 -29.88
N GLY A 27 13.50 7.87 -29.39
CA GLY A 27 13.41 6.57 -28.73
C GLY A 27 12.40 5.69 -29.43
N ARG A 28 12.57 4.37 -29.35
CA ARG A 28 11.62 3.39 -29.91
C ARG A 28 11.19 2.42 -28.83
N ALA A 29 9.87 2.35 -28.59
CA ALA A 29 9.24 1.32 -27.78
C ALA A 29 8.49 0.35 -28.70
N LEU A 30 8.49 -0.93 -28.36
CA LEU A 30 7.87 -1.98 -29.17
C LEU A 30 6.93 -2.81 -28.32
N LEU A 31 5.70 -3.03 -28.81
CA LEU A 31 4.77 -4.03 -28.31
C LEU A 31 4.85 -5.28 -29.17
N ILE A 32 4.97 -6.45 -28.56
CA ILE A 32 5.05 -7.73 -29.28
C ILE A 32 3.69 -8.42 -29.15
N ALA A 33 3.10 -8.74 -30.31
CA ALA A 33 1.84 -9.48 -30.40
C ALA A 33 2.05 -10.84 -31.08
N ARG A 34 1.26 -11.82 -30.69
CA ARG A 34 1.32 -13.20 -31.22
C ARG A 34 0.40 -13.40 -32.41
N SER A 35 -0.60 -12.53 -32.59
CA SER A 35 -1.59 -12.62 -33.67
C SER A 35 -2.00 -11.23 -34.18
N LYS A 36 -2.64 -11.20 -35.36
CA LYS A 36 -3.20 -9.95 -35.92
C LYS A 36 -4.35 -9.38 -35.05
N GLU A 37 -5.06 -10.22 -34.36
CA GLU A 37 -6.13 -9.81 -33.44
C GLU A 37 -5.51 -9.14 -32.23
N GLU A 38 -4.48 -9.74 -31.66
CA GLU A 38 -3.76 -9.17 -30.52
C GLU A 38 -3.10 -7.84 -30.84
N ILE A 39 -2.64 -7.62 -32.08
CA ILE A 39 -2.14 -6.29 -32.53
C ILE A 39 -3.23 -5.23 -32.36
N ARG A 40 -4.46 -5.52 -32.80
CA ARG A 40 -5.56 -4.56 -32.70
C ARG A 40 -5.91 -4.25 -31.26
N ASP A 41 -5.96 -5.29 -30.43
CA ASP A 41 -6.24 -5.17 -28.99
C ASP A 41 -5.18 -4.34 -28.27
N LEU A 42 -3.89 -4.62 -28.54
CA LEU A 42 -2.79 -3.88 -27.92
C LEU A 42 -2.74 -2.43 -28.39
N TYR A 43 -3.02 -2.21 -29.67
CA TYR A 43 -3.06 -0.86 -30.23
C TYR A 43 -4.19 -0.04 -29.60
N SER A 44 -5.40 -0.56 -29.61
CA SER A 44 -6.56 0.09 -28.99
C SER A 44 -6.36 0.33 -27.50
N LYS A 45 -5.77 -0.65 -26.77
CA LYS A 45 -5.59 -0.55 -25.33
C LYS A 45 -4.45 0.38 -24.91
N TYR A 46 -3.32 0.40 -25.63
CA TYR A 46 -2.12 1.07 -25.16
C TYR A 46 -1.66 2.27 -26.00
N ILE A 47 -2.14 2.39 -27.22
CA ILE A 47 -1.77 3.50 -28.13
C ILE A 47 -2.90 4.52 -28.25
N ASP A 48 -4.13 4.07 -28.50
CA ASP A 48 -5.29 4.95 -28.68
C ASP A 48 -6.02 5.27 -27.38
N ALA A 49 -5.73 4.58 -26.28
CA ALA A 49 -6.42 4.80 -25.03
C ALA A 49 -5.91 6.03 -24.26
N GLU A 50 -6.81 6.69 -23.57
CA GLU A 50 -6.46 7.72 -22.60
C GLU A 50 -5.80 7.12 -21.36
N LEU A 51 -4.96 7.91 -20.67
CA LEU A 51 -4.34 7.50 -19.42
C LEU A 51 -5.40 7.21 -18.36
N GLU A 52 -5.17 6.16 -17.60
CA GLU A 52 -6.00 5.83 -16.46
C GLU A 52 -5.87 6.90 -15.37
N PRO A 53 -6.95 7.27 -14.68
CA PRO A 53 -6.85 8.18 -13.54
C PRO A 53 -5.92 7.61 -12.47
N ILE A 54 -5.18 8.49 -11.81
CA ILE A 54 -4.30 8.11 -10.71
C ILE A 54 -5.08 8.22 -9.42
N ASP A 55 -5.13 7.13 -8.66
CA ASP A 55 -5.75 7.09 -7.34
C ASP A 55 -4.71 7.06 -6.23
N SER A 56 -5.01 7.77 -5.13
CA SER A 56 -4.17 7.74 -3.95
C SER A 56 -4.28 6.39 -3.23
N SER A 57 -3.18 5.68 -3.09
CA SER A 57 -3.13 4.45 -2.29
C SER A 57 -3.43 4.67 -0.79
N LEU A 58 -3.36 5.90 -0.30
CA LEU A 58 -3.78 6.26 1.07
C LEU A 58 -5.28 6.10 1.31
N GLY A 59 -6.12 6.00 0.26
CA GLY A 59 -7.52 5.60 0.37
C GLY A 59 -7.71 4.16 0.89
N ILE A 60 -6.65 3.34 0.86
CA ILE A 60 -6.66 1.97 1.37
C ILE A 60 -6.27 1.99 2.85
N LEU A 61 -7.20 1.61 3.75
CA LEU A 61 -7.01 1.65 5.20
C LEU A 61 -5.69 1.03 5.72
N PRO A 62 -5.21 -0.14 5.24
CA PRO A 62 -3.91 -0.68 5.61
C PRO A 62 -2.75 0.29 5.36
N VAL A 63 -2.73 0.94 4.20
CA VAL A 63 -1.67 1.90 3.84
C VAL A 63 -1.73 3.13 4.75
N LEU A 64 -2.92 3.71 4.92
CA LEU A 64 -3.12 4.87 5.81
C LEU A 64 -2.71 4.54 7.25
N ARG A 65 -3.07 3.37 7.77
CA ARG A 65 -2.73 2.91 9.11
C ARG A 65 -1.22 2.78 9.33
N THR A 66 -0.50 2.25 8.34
CA THR A 66 0.95 2.13 8.39
C THR A 66 1.60 3.51 8.50
N HIS A 67 1.15 4.48 7.69
CA HIS A 67 1.68 5.85 7.75
C HIS A 67 1.32 6.57 9.04
N VAL A 68 0.10 6.41 9.57
CA VAL A 68 -0.30 6.99 10.88
C VAL A 68 0.61 6.49 11.99
N LEU A 69 0.88 5.18 12.06
CA LEU A 69 1.80 4.63 13.05
C LEU A 69 3.23 5.15 12.86
N ALA A 70 3.71 5.27 11.62
CA ALA A 70 5.04 5.79 11.32
C ALA A 70 5.20 7.24 11.79
N PHE A 71 4.23 8.12 11.54
CA PHE A 71 4.28 9.51 11.99
C PHE A 71 4.29 9.64 13.52
N ILE A 72 3.52 8.81 14.23
CA ILE A 72 3.53 8.79 15.69
C ILE A 72 4.86 8.23 16.22
N SER A 73 5.40 7.18 15.61
CA SER A 73 6.67 6.55 16.01
C SER A 73 7.87 7.48 15.88
N THR A 74 7.88 8.28 14.81
CA THR A 74 8.95 9.27 14.56
C THR A 74 8.73 10.59 15.29
N ASN A 75 7.65 10.72 16.07
CA ASN A 75 7.21 11.95 16.72
C ASN A 75 6.95 13.11 15.75
N PHE A 76 6.72 12.84 14.47
CA PHE A 76 6.44 13.86 13.47
C PHE A 76 5.05 14.46 13.63
N LEU A 77 4.02 13.60 13.79
CA LEU A 77 2.63 14.00 14.07
C LEU A 77 2.11 13.21 15.27
N ARG A 78 1.61 13.90 16.29
CA ARG A 78 1.27 13.28 17.57
C ARG A 78 -0.13 13.61 18.10
N SER A 79 -0.95 14.34 17.35
CA SER A 79 -2.34 14.62 17.72
C SER A 79 -3.29 14.24 16.60
N GLU A 80 -4.55 13.90 16.92
CA GLU A 80 -5.58 13.62 15.92
C GLU A 80 -5.73 14.76 14.92
N GLU A 81 -5.66 16.01 15.43
CA GLU A 81 -5.77 17.21 14.63
C GLU A 81 -4.59 17.34 13.64
N SER A 82 -3.35 17.25 14.12
CA SER A 82 -2.16 17.37 13.26
C SER A 82 -2.10 16.28 12.20
N ILE A 83 -2.48 15.05 12.55
CA ILE A 83 -2.56 13.91 11.60
C ILE A 83 -3.65 14.18 10.56
N THR A 84 -4.85 14.59 10.99
CA THR A 84 -5.96 14.87 10.08
C THR A 84 -5.61 16.02 9.11
N ASN A 85 -5.04 17.11 9.60
CA ASN A 85 -4.66 18.26 8.79
C ASN A 85 -3.60 17.85 7.76
N PHE A 86 -2.58 17.08 8.15
CA PHE A 86 -1.56 16.61 7.24
C PHE A 86 -2.17 15.80 6.09
N PHE A 87 -3.01 14.80 6.38
CA PHE A 87 -3.62 13.98 5.33
C PHE A 87 -4.63 14.74 4.47
N SER A 88 -5.28 15.79 4.99
CA SER A 88 -6.17 16.63 4.20
C SER A 88 -5.44 17.48 3.15
N GLU A 89 -4.15 17.79 3.37
CA GLU A 89 -3.30 18.55 2.45
C GLU A 89 -2.56 17.65 1.42
N THR A 90 -2.74 16.34 1.50
CA THR A 90 -2.15 15.38 0.55
C THR A 90 -3.05 15.15 -0.67
N PHE A 91 -2.53 14.42 -1.68
CA PHE A 91 -3.31 13.98 -2.83
C PHE A 91 -4.54 13.14 -2.42
N TYR A 92 -4.44 12.36 -1.35
CA TYR A 92 -5.58 11.69 -0.73
C TYR A 92 -6.66 12.67 -0.29
N GLY A 93 -6.29 13.72 0.41
CA GLY A 93 -7.23 14.78 0.83
C GLY A 93 -7.87 15.50 -0.35
N TYR A 94 -7.11 15.76 -1.41
CA TYR A 94 -7.60 16.37 -2.65
C TYR A 94 -8.64 15.49 -3.35
N GLN A 95 -8.37 14.19 -3.51
CA GLN A 95 -9.27 13.26 -4.19
C GLN A 95 -10.58 13.01 -3.43
N TYR A 96 -10.47 12.79 -2.13
CA TYR A 96 -11.63 12.43 -1.32
C TYR A 96 -12.39 13.64 -0.77
N SER A 97 -11.80 14.86 -0.82
CA SER A 97 -12.43 16.17 -0.53
C SER A 97 -13.34 16.25 0.72
N ASN A 98 -13.49 15.16 1.46
CA ASN A 98 -14.38 15.02 2.61
C ASN A 98 -13.57 14.94 3.91
N LEU A 99 -13.27 16.11 4.49
CA LEU A 99 -12.52 16.20 5.75
C LEU A 99 -13.17 15.37 6.87
N HIS A 100 -14.48 15.22 6.85
CA HIS A 100 -15.21 14.45 7.86
C HIS A 100 -14.89 12.96 7.79
N GLU A 101 -14.79 12.42 6.57
CA GLU A 101 -14.44 11.03 6.32
C GLU A 101 -12.97 10.76 6.65
N ILE A 102 -12.06 11.66 6.24
CA ILE A 102 -10.64 11.57 6.59
C ILE A 102 -10.49 11.52 8.12
N LYS A 103 -11.15 12.43 8.83
CA LYS A 103 -11.12 12.48 10.30
C LYS A 103 -11.68 11.20 10.94
N ALA A 104 -12.78 10.67 10.40
CA ALA A 104 -13.37 9.41 10.89
C ALA A 104 -12.42 8.23 10.69
N ASN A 105 -11.76 8.13 9.52
CA ASN A 105 -10.79 7.09 9.24
C ASN A 105 -9.55 7.18 10.15
N ILE A 106 -9.01 8.39 10.35
CA ILE A 106 -7.88 8.63 11.27
C ILE A 106 -8.25 8.22 12.69
N ARG A 107 -9.42 8.63 13.18
CA ARG A 107 -9.90 8.27 14.53
C ARG A 107 -10.01 6.76 14.68
N LYS A 108 -10.64 6.08 13.72
CA LYS A 108 -10.75 4.62 13.71
C LYS A 108 -9.38 3.94 13.79
N ILE A 109 -8.41 4.42 12.99
CA ILE A 109 -7.05 3.90 13.00
C ILE A 109 -6.38 4.11 14.36
N LEU A 110 -6.49 5.30 14.94
CA LEU A 110 -5.92 5.60 16.26
C LEU A 110 -6.52 4.69 17.35
N GLU A 111 -7.82 4.45 17.33
CA GLU A 111 -8.49 3.51 18.24
C GLU A 111 -8.01 2.07 18.05
N GLU A 112 -7.80 1.63 16.81
CA GLU A 112 -7.23 0.31 16.51
C GLU A 112 -5.81 0.17 17.05
N LEU A 113 -4.94 1.15 16.79
CA LEU A 113 -3.54 1.16 17.23
C LEU A 113 -3.43 1.17 18.76
N ILE A 114 -4.31 1.89 19.46
CA ILE A 114 -4.39 1.86 20.94
C ILE A 114 -4.83 0.48 21.41
N ARG A 115 -5.90 -0.08 20.86
CA ARG A 115 -6.44 -1.40 21.23
C ARG A 115 -5.41 -2.51 21.03
N TRP A 116 -4.54 -2.39 20.03
CA TRP A 116 -3.47 -3.33 19.76
C TRP A 116 -2.22 -3.11 20.63
N GLY A 117 -2.18 -2.05 21.43
CA GLY A 117 -1.04 -1.72 22.28
C GLY A 117 0.17 -1.15 21.54
N PHE A 118 -0.02 -0.61 20.32
CA PHE A 118 1.05 0.01 19.52
C PHE A 118 1.19 1.50 19.79
N VAL A 119 0.13 2.12 20.26
CA VAL A 119 0.06 3.53 20.60
C VAL A 119 -0.58 3.71 21.96
N GLU A 120 -0.05 4.63 22.76
CA GLU A 120 -0.62 5.11 24.01
C GLU A 120 -1.10 6.54 23.85
N ARG A 121 -2.25 6.85 24.46
CA ARG A 121 -2.79 8.21 24.49
C ARG A 121 -2.56 8.86 25.84
N LYS A 122 -1.96 10.06 25.86
CA LYS A 122 -1.80 10.91 27.03
C LYS A 122 -2.43 12.29 26.75
N GLY A 123 -3.65 12.48 27.22
CA GLY A 123 -4.44 13.69 26.91
C GLY A 123 -4.78 13.74 25.40
N SER A 124 -4.30 14.77 24.69
CA SER A 124 -4.44 14.91 23.24
C SER A 124 -3.26 14.34 22.44
N ILE A 125 -2.24 13.83 23.12
CA ILE A 125 -0.98 13.37 22.51
C ILE A 125 -0.96 11.84 22.39
N TYR A 126 -0.55 11.34 21.23
CA TYR A 126 -0.32 9.94 20.94
C TYR A 126 1.18 9.65 20.93
N ASN A 127 1.59 8.55 21.56
CA ASN A 127 2.98 8.08 21.60
C ASN A 127 3.03 6.63 21.17
N ALA A 128 4.02 6.26 20.36
CA ALA A 128 4.23 4.85 20.04
C ALA A 128 4.80 4.11 21.25
N THR A 129 4.31 2.89 21.50
CA THR A 129 4.93 1.96 22.42
C THR A 129 6.20 1.38 21.80
N LYS A 130 7.04 0.69 22.60
CA LYS A 130 8.21 -0.03 22.07
C LYS A 130 7.83 -1.01 20.97
N LEU A 131 6.71 -1.73 21.13
CA LEU A 131 6.20 -2.66 20.11
C LEU A 131 5.71 -1.92 18.87
N GLY A 132 4.95 -0.84 19.03
CA GLY A 132 4.47 -0.02 17.92
C GLY A 132 5.61 0.59 17.12
N ALA A 133 6.64 1.13 17.79
CA ALA A 133 7.84 1.64 17.13
C ALA A 133 8.55 0.54 16.33
N ARG A 134 8.69 -0.66 16.90
CA ARG A 134 9.33 -1.79 16.20
C ARG A 134 8.57 -2.24 14.97
N ILE A 135 7.23 -2.28 15.03
CA ILE A 135 6.38 -2.62 13.87
C ILE A 135 6.53 -1.57 12.77
N SER A 136 6.57 -0.30 13.14
CA SER A 136 6.81 0.80 12.21
C SER A 136 8.18 0.69 11.53
N GLU A 137 9.25 0.40 12.27
CA GLU A 137 10.61 0.19 11.73
C GLU A 137 10.69 -0.98 10.73
N LEU A 138 9.90 -2.02 10.94
CA LEU A 138 9.86 -3.20 10.08
C LEU A 138 9.06 -2.97 8.78
N TYR A 139 8.39 -1.84 8.65
CA TYR A 139 7.53 -1.50 7.49
C TYR A 139 6.45 -2.54 7.19
N ILE A 140 5.96 -3.23 8.21
CA ILE A 140 4.82 -4.15 8.10
C ILE A 140 3.52 -3.46 8.48
N ASP A 141 2.42 -3.91 7.89
CA ASP A 141 1.09 -3.43 8.30
C ASP A 141 0.86 -3.71 9.79
N PRO A 142 0.39 -2.73 10.57
CA PRO A 142 0.11 -2.93 12.00
C PRO A 142 -0.81 -4.11 12.30
N LEU A 143 -1.75 -4.47 11.40
CA LEU A 143 -2.57 -5.66 11.58
C LEU A 143 -1.76 -6.96 11.46
N SER A 144 -0.80 -7.02 10.53
CA SER A 144 0.16 -8.13 10.45
C SER A 144 1.01 -8.19 11.71
N GLY A 145 1.52 -7.04 12.17
CA GLY A 145 2.25 -6.92 13.41
C GLY A 145 1.46 -7.42 14.63
N LYS A 146 0.15 -7.07 14.71
CA LYS A 146 -0.74 -7.56 15.76
C LYS A 146 -0.90 -9.09 15.73
N ARG A 147 -1.13 -9.66 14.53
CA ARG A 147 -1.25 -11.11 14.34
C ARG A 147 0.03 -11.84 14.78
N ILE A 148 1.19 -11.34 14.37
CA ILE A 148 2.49 -11.88 14.77
C ILE A 148 2.66 -11.80 16.29
N ALA A 149 2.42 -10.64 16.89
CA ALA A 149 2.55 -10.44 18.34
C ALA A 149 1.66 -11.39 19.16
N ASP A 150 0.40 -11.60 18.73
CA ASP A 150 -0.53 -12.53 19.39
C ASP A 150 -0.08 -13.98 19.26
N MET A 151 0.43 -14.33 18.12
CA MET A 151 0.92 -15.68 17.88
C MET A 151 2.26 -15.95 18.59
N LEU A 152 3.12 -14.96 18.81
CA LEU A 152 4.38 -15.08 19.53
C LEU A 152 4.22 -15.38 21.05
N GLN A 153 3.04 -15.25 21.60
CA GLN A 153 2.75 -15.57 23.00
C GLN A 153 2.55 -17.06 23.28
N LYS A 154 2.52 -17.91 22.24
CA LYS A 154 2.26 -19.35 22.36
C LYS A 154 3.51 -20.13 21.98
N GLU A 155 3.76 -21.28 22.63
CA GLU A 155 4.79 -22.23 22.16
C GLU A 155 4.47 -22.72 20.75
N ARG A 156 5.53 -22.86 19.91
CA ARG A 156 5.36 -23.13 18.49
C ARG A 156 6.47 -23.97 17.91
N ASP A 157 6.07 -24.78 16.95
CA ASP A 157 6.98 -25.46 16.02
C ASP A 157 7.22 -24.61 14.74
N ASP A 158 8.08 -25.10 13.90
CA ASP A 158 8.45 -24.43 12.64
C ASP A 158 7.27 -24.28 11.68
N ILE A 159 6.34 -25.24 11.67
CA ILE A 159 5.14 -25.22 10.83
C ILE A 159 4.21 -24.09 11.26
N ALA A 160 4.00 -23.92 12.58
CA ALA A 160 3.21 -22.81 13.11
C ALA A 160 3.85 -21.45 12.81
N ASN A 161 5.20 -21.36 12.81
CA ASN A 161 5.92 -20.15 12.42
C ASN A 161 5.74 -19.84 10.93
N LEU A 162 5.85 -20.82 10.04
CA LEU A 162 5.57 -20.66 8.62
C LEU A 162 4.13 -20.24 8.36
N PHE A 163 3.17 -20.86 9.05
CA PHE A 163 1.75 -20.48 8.94
C PHE A 163 1.52 -19.04 9.40
N MET A 164 2.17 -18.61 10.48
CA MET A 164 2.11 -17.22 10.96
C MET A 164 2.58 -16.23 9.89
N ILE A 165 3.74 -16.47 9.29
CA ILE A 165 4.32 -15.60 8.26
C ILE A 165 3.40 -15.57 7.03
N SER A 166 2.93 -16.73 6.57
CA SER A 166 2.07 -16.83 5.38
C SER A 166 0.70 -16.15 5.55
N ASN A 167 0.24 -15.93 6.78
CA ASN A 167 -1.01 -15.22 7.08
C ASN A 167 -0.89 -13.70 7.20
N THR A 168 0.28 -13.13 6.98
CA THR A 168 0.45 -11.68 6.96
C THR A 168 -0.15 -11.05 5.70
N LEU A 169 -0.46 -9.76 5.75
CA LEU A 169 -1.02 -9.05 4.59
C LEU A 169 0.00 -8.92 3.47
N GLU A 170 1.27 -8.88 3.80
CA GLU A 170 2.41 -8.74 2.90
C GLU A 170 2.60 -9.96 2.00
N MET A 171 2.05 -11.13 2.41
CA MET A 171 2.12 -12.36 1.61
C MET A 171 1.01 -12.46 0.56
N LYS A 172 0.15 -11.47 0.45
CA LYS A 172 -0.90 -11.44 -0.57
C LYS A 172 -0.40 -10.82 -1.89
N PRO A 173 -0.87 -11.28 -3.07
CA PRO A 173 -1.84 -12.36 -3.28
C PRO A 173 -1.21 -13.74 -3.09
N TYR A 174 -1.98 -14.67 -2.50
CA TYR A 174 -1.51 -16.06 -2.34
C TYR A 174 -1.34 -16.75 -3.69
N VAL A 175 -0.32 -17.59 -3.79
CA VAL A 175 -0.14 -18.48 -4.95
C VAL A 175 -1.35 -19.41 -5.05
N LYS A 176 -2.03 -19.38 -6.20
CA LYS A 176 -3.11 -20.34 -6.47
C LYS A 176 -2.48 -21.72 -6.70
N VAL A 177 -2.79 -22.68 -5.84
CA VAL A 177 -2.49 -24.09 -6.09
C VAL A 177 -3.49 -24.56 -7.13
N THR A 178 -3.00 -24.99 -8.31
CA THR A 178 -3.80 -25.71 -9.28
C THR A 178 -3.80 -27.18 -8.90
N ASP A 179 -4.97 -27.83 -8.97
CA ASP A 179 -5.16 -29.27 -8.64
C ASP A 179 -4.45 -30.23 -9.63
N GLU A 180 -3.47 -29.75 -10.39
CA GLU A 180 -2.63 -30.55 -11.26
C GLU A 180 -1.31 -30.88 -10.54
N ALA A 181 -1.34 -31.88 -9.69
CA ALA A 181 -0.17 -32.62 -9.18
C ALA A 181 -0.45 -34.12 -9.25
#